data_d1ab6bf0bd14e7eaec9e3be47b07809c
#
_entry.id   d1ab6bf0bd14e7eaec9e3be47b07809c
#
_cell.length_a   1.000
_cell.length_b   1.000
_cell.length_c   1.000
_cell.angle_alpha   90.00
_cell.angle_beta   90.00
_cell.angle_gamma   90.00
#
_symmetry.space_group_name_H-M   'P 1'
#
loop_
_entity.id
_entity.type
_entity.pdbx_description
1 polymer ?
#
loop_
_entity_poly.entity_id
_entity_poly.type
_entity_poly.pdbx_seq_one_letter_code
_entity_poly.pdbx_strand_id
1 'polypeptide(L)'
;LEPIVKYANEHNTRICFNAGTTSIKRGFEHIKTILQAAHVVVMNKEEASMTTGIQVRPDTKTEKFSHEIIHRDIKAMLKEMKVKDYQIIVITDGGKGAYAYDGKKFYFCPVFPSNVVSTLGAGDAFASTFLAALERTNRNIGLSLMYSSVNSSFVVSEFGATEGLATFEQIEKTLTENPDYTYLEG
;
A
#
# COMPACT_ATOMS: atom_id res chain seq x y z
N LEU A 1 19.42 1.49 -9.15
CA LEU A 1 18.56 2.30 -8.26
C LEU A 1 19.30 3.48 -7.60
N GLU A 2 20.61 3.37 -7.39
CA GLU A 2 21.43 4.46 -6.79
C GLU A 2 21.34 5.81 -7.52
N PRO A 3 21.39 5.88 -8.87
CA PRO A 3 21.25 7.17 -9.56
C PRO A 3 19.92 7.88 -9.30
N ILE A 4 18.83 7.11 -9.12
CA ILE A 4 17.50 7.66 -8.78
C ILE A 4 17.53 8.28 -7.39
N VAL A 5 18.10 7.58 -6.42
CA VAL A 5 18.23 8.07 -5.05
C VAL A 5 19.11 9.32 -4.99
N LYS A 6 20.23 9.31 -5.70
CA LYS A 6 21.12 10.48 -5.81
C LYS A 6 20.38 11.71 -6.36
N TYR A 7 19.70 11.54 -7.49
CA TYR A 7 18.91 12.62 -8.11
C TYR A 7 17.83 13.15 -7.16
N ALA A 8 17.08 12.27 -6.52
CA ALA A 8 16.02 12.65 -5.59
C ALA A 8 16.56 13.47 -4.40
N ASN A 9 17.71 13.09 -3.85
CA ASN A 9 18.36 13.81 -2.76
C ASN A 9 18.84 15.19 -3.21
N GLU A 10 19.47 15.28 -4.39
CA GLU A 10 19.96 16.56 -4.95
C GLU A 10 18.84 17.56 -5.26
N HIS A 11 17.64 17.05 -5.59
CA HIS A 11 16.49 17.88 -5.98
C HIS A 11 15.37 17.92 -4.90
N ASN A 12 15.65 17.40 -3.71
CA ASN A 12 14.67 17.33 -2.62
C ASN A 12 13.34 16.70 -3.06
N THR A 13 13.41 15.64 -3.89
CA THR A 13 12.27 14.93 -4.44
C THR A 13 11.93 13.72 -3.54
N ARG A 14 10.65 13.56 -3.22
CA ARG A 14 10.19 12.40 -2.45
C ARG A 14 10.05 11.17 -3.34
N ILE A 15 10.47 10.02 -2.83
CA ILE A 15 10.42 8.73 -3.52
C ILE A 15 9.25 7.92 -2.97
N CYS A 16 8.39 7.44 -3.87
CA CYS A 16 7.50 6.33 -3.62
C CYS A 16 8.09 5.09 -4.31
N PHE A 17 8.31 4.04 -3.56
CA PHE A 17 8.83 2.77 -4.06
C PHE A 17 7.74 1.72 -4.06
N ASN A 18 7.25 1.37 -5.24
CA ASN A 18 6.40 0.21 -5.47
C ASN A 18 7.29 -0.91 -6.03
N ALA A 19 7.59 -1.89 -5.18
CA ALA A 19 8.57 -2.92 -5.52
C ALA A 19 7.93 -4.01 -6.38
N GLY A 20 8.32 -4.11 -7.63
CA GLY A 20 7.95 -5.28 -8.43
C GLY A 20 8.72 -6.53 -8.01
N THR A 21 8.06 -7.69 -8.07
CA THR A 21 8.61 -9.02 -7.72
C THR A 21 9.96 -9.30 -8.36
N THR A 22 10.19 -8.85 -9.60
CA THR A 22 11.46 -9.02 -10.31
C THR A 22 12.63 -8.30 -9.61
N SER A 23 12.38 -7.11 -9.07
CA SER A 23 13.40 -6.36 -8.34
C SER A 23 13.76 -7.02 -7.01
N ILE A 24 12.76 -7.56 -6.31
CA ILE A 24 12.94 -8.27 -5.04
C ILE A 24 13.68 -9.59 -5.25
N LYS A 25 13.37 -10.33 -6.29
CA LYS A 25 14.06 -11.59 -6.63
C LYS A 25 15.55 -11.44 -6.94
N ARG A 26 16.01 -10.22 -7.26
CA ARG A 26 17.44 -9.91 -7.40
C ARG A 26 18.16 -9.82 -6.06
N GLY A 27 17.43 -9.89 -4.95
CA GLY A 27 17.95 -9.88 -3.60
C GLY A 27 17.80 -8.54 -2.88
N PHE A 28 17.77 -8.62 -1.56
CA PHE A 28 17.57 -7.46 -0.68
C PHE A 28 18.60 -6.33 -0.93
N GLU A 29 19.87 -6.66 -1.12
CA GLU A 29 20.93 -5.67 -1.38
C GLU A 29 20.66 -4.84 -2.65
N HIS A 30 19.95 -5.41 -3.64
CA HIS A 30 19.58 -4.69 -4.87
C HIS A 30 18.56 -3.57 -4.61
N ILE A 31 17.63 -3.76 -3.67
CA ILE A 31 16.57 -2.79 -3.36
C ILE A 31 16.85 -1.95 -2.12
N LYS A 32 17.85 -2.33 -1.31
CA LYS A 32 18.16 -1.73 -0.02
C LYS A 32 18.32 -0.22 -0.08
N THR A 33 19.08 0.29 -1.04
CA THR A 33 19.37 1.72 -1.16
C THR A 33 18.09 2.52 -1.39
N ILE A 34 17.23 2.06 -2.31
CA ILE A 34 15.97 2.76 -2.59
C ILE A 34 14.95 2.57 -1.48
N LEU A 35 14.91 1.39 -0.87
CA LEU A 35 14.04 1.11 0.29
C LEU A 35 14.37 2.06 1.45
N GLN A 36 15.66 2.30 1.72
CA GLN A 36 16.10 3.22 2.76
C GLN A 36 15.85 4.69 2.44
N ALA A 37 15.80 5.06 1.15
CA ALA A 37 15.58 6.43 0.72
C ALA A 37 14.10 6.78 0.46
N ALA A 38 13.25 5.76 0.28
CA ALA A 38 11.84 5.97 -0.03
C ALA A 38 11.09 6.63 1.13
N HIS A 39 10.15 7.52 0.79
CA HIS A 39 9.22 8.15 1.72
C HIS A 39 7.94 7.32 1.89
N VAL A 40 7.56 6.63 0.81
CA VAL A 40 6.45 5.67 0.80
C VAL A 40 6.95 4.38 0.17
N VAL A 41 6.68 3.26 0.82
CA VAL A 41 6.98 1.92 0.29
C VAL A 41 5.66 1.17 0.18
N VAL A 42 5.36 0.67 -1.01
CA VAL A 42 4.18 -0.16 -1.25
C VAL A 42 4.65 -1.52 -1.77
N MET A 43 4.23 -2.58 -1.12
CA MET A 43 4.49 -3.96 -1.53
C MET A 43 3.23 -4.80 -1.35
N ASN A 44 3.06 -5.83 -2.17
CA ASN A 44 2.08 -6.84 -1.82
C ASN A 44 2.64 -7.75 -0.70
N LYS A 45 1.78 -8.54 -0.09
CA LYS A 45 2.13 -9.40 1.04
C LYS A 45 3.27 -10.39 0.73
N GLU A 46 3.25 -10.97 -0.48
CA GLU A 46 4.28 -11.90 -0.94
C GLU A 46 5.64 -11.20 -1.10
N GLU A 47 5.64 -9.99 -1.64
CA GLU A 47 6.83 -9.15 -1.78
C GLU A 47 7.39 -8.71 -0.42
N ALA A 48 6.51 -8.30 0.49
CA ALA A 48 6.89 -7.96 1.85
C ALA A 48 7.47 -9.17 2.59
N SER A 49 6.88 -10.35 2.42
CA SER A 49 7.41 -11.61 2.97
C SER A 49 8.80 -11.94 2.42
N MET A 50 9.01 -11.82 1.11
CA MET A 50 10.33 -12.04 0.49
C MET A 50 11.37 -11.01 0.97
N THR A 51 10.95 -9.77 1.19
CA THR A 51 11.84 -8.68 1.62
C THR A 51 12.26 -8.82 3.07
N THR A 52 11.35 -9.22 3.96
CA THR A 52 11.60 -9.33 5.40
C THR A 52 12.00 -10.72 5.88
N GLY A 53 11.77 -11.75 5.04
CA GLY A 53 11.90 -13.16 5.45
C GLY A 53 10.78 -13.66 6.37
N ILE A 54 9.81 -12.83 6.70
CA ILE A 54 8.69 -13.19 7.59
C ILE A 54 7.60 -13.87 6.78
N GLN A 55 7.22 -15.08 7.17
CA GLN A 55 6.12 -15.83 6.55
C GLN A 55 4.83 -15.62 7.35
N VAL A 56 3.74 -15.29 6.66
CA VAL A 56 2.43 -15.22 7.29
C VAL A 56 1.91 -16.65 7.52
N ARG A 57 1.77 -17.02 8.78
CA ARG A 57 1.33 -18.37 9.20
C ARG A 57 -0.19 -18.46 9.19
N PRO A 58 -0.77 -19.51 8.59
CA PRO A 58 -2.22 -19.63 8.44
C PRO A 58 -3.02 -19.57 9.76
N ASP A 59 -2.45 -20.12 10.83
CA ASP A 59 -3.13 -20.29 12.12
C ASP A 59 -2.68 -19.31 13.21
N THR A 60 -1.98 -18.26 12.86
CA THR A 60 -1.56 -17.28 13.84
C THR A 60 -2.75 -16.48 14.35
N LYS A 61 -2.79 -16.31 15.67
CA LYS A 61 -3.77 -15.45 16.32
C LYS A 61 -3.70 -14.04 15.75
N THR A 62 -4.81 -13.55 15.31
CA THR A 62 -4.96 -12.17 14.90
C THR A 62 -5.05 -11.30 16.15
N GLU A 63 -4.36 -10.17 16.17
CA GLU A 63 -4.51 -9.20 17.24
C GLU A 63 -5.70 -8.28 16.91
N LYS A 64 -6.59 -8.12 17.86
CA LYS A 64 -7.67 -7.14 17.75
C LYS A 64 -7.10 -5.74 17.89
N PHE A 65 -7.52 -4.88 17.01
CA PHE A 65 -7.06 -3.53 16.86
C PHE A 65 -8.28 -2.62 16.92
N SER A 66 -8.56 -2.06 18.08
CA SER A 66 -9.83 -1.37 18.38
C SER A 66 -11.05 -2.27 18.17
N HIS A 67 -11.43 -2.56 16.95
CA HIS A 67 -12.48 -3.53 16.58
C HIS A 67 -12.02 -4.42 15.41
N GLU A 68 -10.71 -4.49 15.15
CA GLU A 68 -10.15 -5.03 13.94
C GLU A 68 -9.05 -6.04 14.15
N ILE A 69 -8.85 -6.80 13.09
CA ILE A 69 -7.94 -7.92 13.10
C ILE A 69 -6.80 -7.64 12.11
N ILE A 70 -5.64 -7.17 12.59
CA ILE A 70 -4.39 -7.19 11.83
C ILE A 70 -3.59 -8.41 12.25
N HIS A 71 -3.21 -9.22 11.26
CA HIS A 71 -2.39 -10.39 11.52
C HIS A 71 -1.03 -9.98 12.10
N ARG A 72 -0.59 -10.67 13.15
CA ARG A 72 0.66 -10.37 13.86
C ARG A 72 1.87 -10.31 12.94
N ASP A 73 1.95 -11.24 11.98
CA ASP A 73 3.07 -11.32 11.05
C ASP A 73 3.05 -10.15 10.03
N ILE A 74 1.87 -9.63 9.66
CA ILE A 74 1.73 -8.41 8.85
C ILE A 74 2.27 -7.19 9.62
N LYS A 75 1.92 -7.06 10.90
CA LYS A 75 2.48 -6.00 11.77
C LYS A 75 4.00 -6.10 11.88
N ALA A 76 4.53 -7.32 11.99
CA ALA A 76 5.98 -7.55 12.05
C ALA A 76 6.67 -7.13 10.75
N MET A 77 6.12 -7.49 9.58
CA MET A 77 6.65 -7.07 8.28
C MET A 77 6.63 -5.54 8.13
N LEU A 78 5.52 -4.88 8.47
CA LEU A 78 5.40 -3.42 8.42
C LEU A 78 6.46 -2.72 9.27
N LYS A 79 6.72 -3.22 10.48
CA LYS A 79 7.76 -2.69 11.38
C LYS A 79 9.16 -2.93 10.83
N GLU A 80 9.45 -4.14 10.35
CA GLU A 80 10.77 -4.53 9.84
C GLU A 80 11.16 -3.73 8.60
N MET A 81 10.21 -3.43 7.72
CA MET A 81 10.45 -2.65 6.51
C MET A 81 10.67 -1.16 6.79
N LYS A 82 10.25 -0.66 7.96
CA LYS A 82 10.35 0.76 8.31
C LYS A 82 11.70 1.07 8.91
N VAL A 83 12.56 1.73 8.14
CA VAL A 83 13.94 2.05 8.53
C VAL A 83 14.19 3.54 8.81
N LYS A 84 13.23 4.41 8.51
CA LYS A 84 13.30 5.87 8.75
C LYS A 84 11.99 6.39 9.32
N ASP A 85 12.07 7.40 10.20
CA ASP A 85 10.90 7.94 10.90
C ASP A 85 9.85 8.55 9.95
N TYR A 86 10.29 9.13 8.85
CA TYR A 86 9.40 9.77 7.86
C TYR A 86 8.69 8.80 6.91
N GLN A 87 9.05 7.52 6.92
CA GLN A 87 8.50 6.53 5.99
C GLN A 87 7.07 6.12 6.35
N ILE A 88 6.28 5.90 5.32
CA ILE A 88 5.01 5.19 5.38
C ILE A 88 5.20 3.86 4.65
N ILE A 89 4.94 2.77 5.33
CA ILE A 89 4.99 1.41 4.77
C ILE A 89 3.58 0.92 4.54
N VAL A 90 3.31 0.42 3.33
CA VAL A 90 2.00 -0.11 2.93
C VAL A 90 2.17 -1.55 2.43
N ILE A 91 1.32 -2.44 2.90
CA ILE A 91 1.22 -3.83 2.43
C ILE A 91 -0.19 -4.05 1.89
N THR A 92 -0.31 -4.45 0.63
CA THR A 92 -1.58 -4.89 0.03
C THR A 92 -1.72 -6.41 0.13
N ASP A 93 -2.93 -6.91 0.45
CA ASP A 93 -3.25 -8.34 0.57
C ASP A 93 -4.47 -8.73 -0.29
N GLY A 94 -4.49 -8.25 -1.53
CA GLY A 94 -5.53 -8.55 -2.51
C GLY A 94 -6.94 -8.34 -1.97
N GLY A 95 -7.80 -9.35 -2.05
CA GLY A 95 -9.18 -9.29 -1.57
C GLY A 95 -9.37 -9.14 -0.06
N LYS A 96 -8.28 -9.11 0.72
CA LYS A 96 -8.33 -8.87 2.18
C LYS A 96 -8.15 -7.40 2.55
N GLY A 97 -7.68 -6.57 1.60
CA GLY A 97 -7.48 -5.15 1.82
C GLY A 97 -6.02 -4.73 1.89
N ALA A 98 -5.75 -3.63 2.58
CA ALA A 98 -4.43 -3.04 2.68
C ALA A 98 -4.14 -2.54 4.10
N TYR A 99 -2.87 -2.60 4.45
CA TYR A 99 -2.36 -2.22 5.76
C TYR A 99 -1.30 -1.14 5.59
N ALA A 100 -1.23 -0.19 6.51
CA ALA A 100 -0.16 0.79 6.54
C ALA A 100 0.38 1.00 7.95
N TYR A 101 1.62 1.50 8.02
CA TYR A 101 2.30 1.87 9.27
C TYR A 101 3.18 3.10 9.05
N ASP A 102 3.02 4.12 9.89
CA ASP A 102 3.78 5.37 9.82
C ASP A 102 4.89 5.46 10.90
N GLY A 103 5.01 4.44 11.73
CA GLY A 103 5.94 4.41 12.87
C GLY A 103 5.26 4.70 14.21
N LYS A 104 4.00 5.15 14.19
CA LYS A 104 3.21 5.46 15.39
C LYS A 104 1.92 4.64 15.42
N LYS A 105 1.19 4.65 14.31
CA LYS A 105 -0.11 3.98 14.16
C LYS A 105 -0.08 2.95 13.04
N PHE A 106 -0.87 1.93 13.23
CA PHE A 106 -1.24 1.00 12.17
C PHE A 106 -2.59 1.40 11.59
N TYR A 107 -2.75 1.19 10.30
CA TYR A 107 -3.97 1.43 9.55
C TYR A 107 -4.37 0.16 8.82
N PHE A 108 -5.66 -0.09 8.76
CA PHE A 108 -6.22 -1.15 7.93
C PHE A 108 -7.39 -0.58 7.12
N CYS A 109 -7.43 -0.91 5.85
CA CYS A 109 -8.54 -0.59 4.97
C CYS A 109 -8.99 -1.89 4.28
N PRO A 110 -10.25 -2.32 4.45
CA PRO A 110 -10.77 -3.46 3.72
C PRO A 110 -10.77 -3.19 2.23
N VAL A 111 -10.85 -4.26 1.41
CA VAL A 111 -11.04 -4.08 -0.03
C VAL A 111 -12.40 -3.44 -0.32
N PHE A 112 -12.47 -2.50 -1.25
CA PHE A 112 -13.75 -2.00 -1.72
C PHE A 112 -14.41 -3.06 -2.62
N PRO A 113 -15.69 -3.40 -2.39
CA PRO A 113 -16.38 -4.46 -3.12
C PRO A 113 -16.40 -4.19 -4.63
N SER A 114 -16.07 -5.19 -5.44
CA SER A 114 -16.09 -5.10 -6.90
C SER A 114 -16.27 -6.47 -7.56
N ASN A 115 -16.72 -6.46 -8.81
CA ASN A 115 -16.73 -7.65 -9.65
C ASN A 115 -15.37 -7.78 -10.32
N VAL A 116 -14.56 -8.75 -9.90
CA VAL A 116 -13.19 -8.93 -10.41
C VAL A 116 -13.22 -9.60 -11.77
N VAL A 117 -12.78 -8.86 -12.80
CA VAL A 117 -12.57 -9.32 -14.18
C VAL A 117 -11.09 -9.62 -14.41
N SER A 118 -10.20 -8.71 -13.99
CA SER A 118 -8.74 -8.85 -14.10
C SER A 118 -8.06 -8.19 -12.92
N THR A 119 -6.97 -8.77 -12.44
CA THR A 119 -6.16 -8.14 -11.37
C THR A 119 -4.93 -7.39 -11.91
N LEU A 120 -4.77 -7.36 -13.23
CA LEU A 120 -3.66 -6.67 -13.88
C LEU A 120 -3.75 -5.15 -13.63
N GLY A 121 -2.64 -4.55 -13.18
CA GLY A 121 -2.58 -3.11 -12.91
C GLY A 121 -3.17 -2.66 -11.56
N ALA A 122 -3.88 -3.52 -10.84
CA ALA A 122 -4.52 -3.16 -9.56
C ALA A 122 -3.51 -2.64 -8.51
N GLY A 123 -2.34 -3.27 -8.40
CA GLY A 123 -1.28 -2.85 -7.48
C GLY A 123 -0.66 -1.50 -7.86
N ASP A 124 -0.47 -1.25 -9.15
CA ASP A 124 0.07 0.02 -9.66
C ASP A 124 -0.95 1.15 -9.50
N ALA A 125 -2.23 0.88 -9.78
CA ALA A 125 -3.32 1.81 -9.54
C ALA A 125 -3.43 2.14 -8.04
N PHE A 126 -3.33 1.14 -7.16
CA PHE A 126 -3.32 1.34 -5.71
C PHE A 126 -2.16 2.25 -5.28
N ALA A 127 -0.93 1.92 -5.65
CA ALA A 127 0.26 2.65 -5.21
C ALA A 127 0.29 4.09 -5.72
N SER A 128 -0.06 4.33 -6.99
CA SER A 128 -0.11 5.66 -7.57
C SER A 128 -1.22 6.51 -6.95
N THR A 129 -2.40 5.93 -6.74
CA THR A 129 -3.51 6.63 -6.07
C THR A 129 -3.19 6.95 -4.63
N PHE A 130 -2.54 6.02 -3.90
CA PHE A 130 -2.13 6.27 -2.51
C PHE A 130 -1.23 7.49 -2.40
N LEU A 131 -0.23 7.59 -3.28
CA LEU A 131 0.68 8.74 -3.29
C LEU A 131 -0.05 10.04 -3.61
N ALA A 132 -0.90 10.05 -4.64
CA ALA A 132 -1.65 11.23 -5.05
C ALA A 132 -2.68 11.64 -3.97
N ALA A 133 -3.34 10.66 -3.33
CA ALA A 133 -4.27 10.90 -2.24
C ALA A 133 -3.60 11.44 -0.98
N LEU A 134 -2.38 11.01 -0.64
CA LEU A 134 -1.62 11.59 0.47
C LEU A 134 -1.43 13.10 0.33
N GLU A 135 -1.15 13.58 -0.89
CA GLU A 135 -1.03 15.02 -1.14
C GLU A 135 -2.40 15.73 -1.06
N ARG A 136 -3.44 15.12 -1.63
CA ARG A 136 -4.79 15.68 -1.67
C ARG A 136 -5.49 15.69 -0.31
N THR A 137 -5.23 14.70 0.53
CA THR A 137 -5.88 14.52 1.85
C THR A 137 -5.06 15.10 3.01
N ASN A 138 -4.10 15.95 2.74
CA ASN A 138 -3.19 16.49 3.75
C ASN A 138 -2.52 15.38 4.58
N ARG A 139 -2.04 14.34 3.91
CA ARG A 139 -1.36 13.16 4.47
C ARG A 139 -2.22 12.29 5.41
N ASN A 140 -3.53 12.28 5.22
CA ASN A 140 -4.40 11.33 5.92
C ASN A 140 -4.22 9.94 5.31
N ILE A 141 -3.47 9.07 6.02
CA ILE A 141 -3.09 7.74 5.55
C ILE A 141 -4.32 6.85 5.37
N GLY A 142 -5.22 6.83 6.34
CA GLY A 142 -6.42 6.00 6.28
C GLY A 142 -7.32 6.37 5.11
N LEU A 143 -7.58 7.66 4.91
CA LEU A 143 -8.36 8.14 3.78
C LEU A 143 -7.65 7.84 2.44
N SER A 144 -6.32 7.95 2.40
CA SER A 144 -5.54 7.61 1.20
C SER A 144 -5.62 6.12 0.85
N LEU A 145 -5.67 5.23 1.86
CA LEU A 145 -5.94 3.81 1.65
C LEU A 145 -7.34 3.57 1.04
N MET A 146 -8.36 4.29 1.53
CA MET A 146 -9.73 4.19 0.98
C MET A 146 -9.78 4.61 -0.48
N TYR A 147 -9.18 5.76 -0.83
CA TYR A 147 -9.09 6.23 -2.22
C TYR A 147 -8.42 5.19 -3.13
N SER A 148 -7.31 4.60 -2.64
CA SER A 148 -6.56 3.59 -3.38
C SER A 148 -7.35 2.30 -3.58
N SER A 149 -8.07 1.87 -2.55
CA SER A 149 -8.92 0.68 -2.62
C SER A 149 -10.08 0.87 -3.60
N VAL A 150 -10.73 2.05 -3.57
CA VAL A 150 -11.80 2.38 -4.53
C VAL A 150 -11.26 2.41 -5.95
N ASN A 151 -10.14 3.11 -6.22
CA ASN A 151 -9.60 3.14 -7.59
C ASN A 151 -9.18 1.74 -8.07
N SER A 152 -8.55 0.94 -7.22
CA SER A 152 -8.22 -0.44 -7.57
C SER A 152 -9.46 -1.28 -7.88
N SER A 153 -10.58 -1.03 -7.20
CA SER A 153 -11.85 -1.73 -7.46
C SER A 153 -12.41 -1.43 -8.86
N PHE A 154 -12.25 -0.21 -9.34
CA PHE A 154 -12.59 0.16 -10.71
C PHE A 154 -11.70 -0.55 -11.73
N VAL A 155 -10.37 -0.56 -11.49
CA VAL A 155 -9.41 -1.23 -12.39
C VAL A 155 -9.66 -2.73 -12.48
N VAL A 156 -9.89 -3.42 -11.35
CA VAL A 156 -10.12 -4.87 -11.40
C VAL A 156 -11.45 -5.25 -12.03
N SER A 157 -12.38 -4.31 -12.21
CA SER A 157 -13.68 -4.53 -12.84
C SER A 157 -13.63 -4.44 -14.37
N GLU A 158 -12.48 -4.08 -14.93
CA GLU A 158 -12.25 -3.96 -16.37
C GLU A 158 -11.15 -4.91 -16.85
N PHE A 159 -11.11 -5.13 -18.16
CA PHE A 159 -10.08 -5.95 -18.78
C PHE A 159 -8.95 -5.06 -19.30
N GLY A 160 -7.81 -5.09 -18.60
CA GLY A 160 -6.61 -4.28 -18.93
C GLY A 160 -5.92 -3.78 -17.67
N ALA A 161 -4.79 -3.07 -17.84
CA ALA A 161 -3.99 -2.58 -16.71
C ALA A 161 -4.33 -1.14 -16.30
N THR A 162 -4.94 -0.37 -17.20
CA THR A 162 -5.23 1.06 -17.04
C THR A 162 -6.69 1.41 -17.32
N GLU A 163 -7.41 0.50 -17.91
CA GLU A 163 -8.84 0.58 -18.09
C GLU A 163 -9.53 0.62 -16.72
N GLY A 164 -10.56 1.42 -16.60
CA GLY A 164 -11.26 1.60 -15.33
C GLY A 164 -10.60 2.55 -14.32
N LEU A 165 -9.43 3.16 -14.63
CA LEU A 165 -8.87 4.17 -13.74
C LEU A 165 -9.88 5.30 -13.50
N ALA A 166 -10.22 5.55 -12.23
CA ALA A 166 -11.18 6.56 -11.84
C ALA A 166 -10.53 7.93 -11.64
N THR A 167 -11.28 8.98 -11.90
CA THR A 167 -10.91 10.34 -11.47
C THR A 167 -11.14 10.51 -9.97
N PHE A 168 -10.53 11.52 -9.36
CA PHE A 168 -10.77 11.82 -7.95
C PHE A 168 -12.23 12.12 -7.65
N GLU A 169 -12.94 12.81 -8.56
CA GLU A 169 -14.37 13.09 -8.42
C GLU A 169 -15.20 11.79 -8.37
N GLN A 170 -14.84 10.81 -9.20
CA GLN A 170 -15.52 9.50 -9.19
C GLN A 170 -15.25 8.75 -7.88
N ILE A 171 -14.00 8.77 -7.39
CA ILE A 171 -13.62 8.15 -6.10
C ILE A 171 -14.39 8.82 -4.96
N GLU A 172 -14.38 10.14 -4.87
CA GLU A 172 -15.06 10.92 -3.83
C GLU A 172 -16.58 10.70 -3.85
N LYS A 173 -17.18 10.65 -5.05
CA LYS A 173 -18.58 10.31 -5.22
C LYS A 173 -18.86 8.90 -4.68
N THR A 174 -18.04 7.92 -5.07
CA THR A 174 -18.19 6.52 -4.62
C THR A 174 -18.10 6.43 -3.09
N LEU A 175 -17.15 7.12 -2.45
CA LEU A 175 -17.03 7.14 -1.00
C LEU A 175 -18.23 7.81 -0.32
N THR A 176 -18.78 8.87 -0.93
CA THR A 176 -19.98 9.55 -0.42
C THR A 176 -21.23 8.65 -0.49
N GLU A 177 -21.34 7.86 -1.55
CA GLU A 177 -22.42 6.89 -1.75
C GLU A 177 -22.30 5.64 -0.86
N ASN A 178 -21.14 5.41 -0.27
CA ASN A 178 -20.84 4.26 0.59
C ASN A 178 -20.30 4.70 1.98
N PRO A 179 -21.09 5.39 2.80
CA PRO A 179 -20.63 6.01 4.06
C PRO A 179 -20.18 4.98 5.12
N ASP A 180 -20.61 3.72 5.01
CA ASP A 180 -20.21 2.64 5.92
C ASP A 180 -18.84 2.06 5.57
N TYR A 181 -18.31 2.34 4.37
CA TYR A 181 -16.97 1.94 3.99
C TYR A 181 -15.94 2.85 4.63
N THR A 182 -15.12 2.30 5.52
CA THR A 182 -14.16 3.07 6.30
C THR A 182 -12.87 2.27 6.56
N TYR A 183 -11.85 2.99 6.97
CA TYR A 183 -10.60 2.42 7.48
C TYR A 183 -10.62 2.38 9.01
N LEU A 184 -9.66 1.66 9.58
CA LEU A 184 -9.43 1.53 11.01
C LEU A 184 -7.99 1.91 11.33
N GLU A 185 -7.79 2.50 12.51
CA GLU A 185 -6.48 2.88 13.00
C GLU A 185 -6.30 2.55 14.50
N GLY A 186 -5.05 2.33 14.94
CA GLY A 186 -4.71 2.07 16.34
C GLY A 186 -3.22 2.00 16.63
#